data_db08d5c4ea747943816034409d5ca76d
#
_entry.id   db08d5c4ea747943816034409d5ca76d
#
_cell.length_a   1.000
_cell.length_b   1.000
_cell.length_c   1.000
_cell.angle_alpha   90.00
_cell.angle_beta   90.00
_cell.angle_gamma   90.00
#
_symmetry.space_group_name_H-M   'P 1'
#
loop_
_entity.id
_entity.type
_entity.pdbx_description
1 polymer ?
#
loop_
_entity_poly.entity_id
_entity_poly.type
_entity_poly.pdbx_seq_one_letter_code
_entity_poly.pdbx_strand_id
1 'polypeptide(L)'
;MSSYIASIVSVIGINMILALSLNIITGFCGQVSLGHAAFYGLGAYTAAYLAKLGVPLPLTLPAGMLMAGAIGIVVGLTSLRVRHDFLAVTTMGIGFVFLGFVRKQKWLGGELGISGIPGPGLDPMPYALVITAFAAAVIAFSLWIKKSWMGFTFDAVADDEDAARTVGVNVSTYKLTAFGIGTALAGLAGGLYIYFARIILPDTFDFVQSIAILTMVVIGGAGSVWGVVASTIALTLLPEVSRAAADYRLLIFGAMLMLVMRFSPGGLAGLVRSKRPA
;
A
#
# COMPACT_ATOMS: atom_id res chain seq x y z
N MET A 1 15.72 16.58 -18.47
CA MET A 1 15.99 16.44 -17.01
C MET A 1 14.72 16.57 -16.18
N SER A 2 13.85 17.54 -16.45
CA SER A 2 12.59 17.72 -15.68
C SER A 2 11.65 16.51 -15.69
N SER A 3 11.45 15.84 -16.84
CA SER A 3 10.58 14.67 -16.96
C SER A 3 11.08 13.45 -16.16
N TYR A 4 12.39 13.23 -16.10
CA TYR A 4 13.00 12.16 -15.33
C TYR A 4 12.79 12.37 -13.82
N ILE A 5 13.03 13.59 -13.32
CA ILE A 5 12.80 13.94 -11.92
C ILE A 5 11.31 13.79 -11.59
N ALA A 6 10.40 14.22 -12.47
CA ALA A 6 8.96 14.06 -12.30
C ALA A 6 8.57 12.57 -12.19
N SER A 7 9.19 11.68 -12.97
CA SER A 7 8.94 10.25 -12.88
C SER A 7 9.38 9.66 -11.55
N ILE A 8 10.58 9.99 -11.07
CA ILE A 8 11.07 9.53 -9.76
C ILE A 8 10.14 10.01 -8.63
N VAL A 9 9.80 11.30 -8.63
CA VAL A 9 8.90 11.88 -7.62
C VAL A 9 7.53 11.19 -7.64
N SER A 10 6.99 10.89 -8.82
CA SER A 10 5.73 10.19 -8.99
C SER A 10 5.78 8.77 -8.39
N VAL A 11 6.83 8.01 -8.68
CA VAL A 11 7.01 6.65 -8.16
C VAL A 11 7.17 6.67 -6.63
N ILE A 12 7.96 7.60 -6.09
CA ILE A 12 8.10 7.79 -4.63
C ILE A 12 6.75 8.10 -4.00
N GLY A 13 5.97 9.02 -4.58
CA GLY A 13 4.65 9.39 -4.05
C GLY A 13 3.66 8.22 -4.06
N ILE A 14 3.58 7.45 -5.14
CA ILE A 14 2.72 6.27 -5.24
C ILE A 14 3.13 5.20 -4.21
N ASN A 15 4.42 4.86 -4.14
CA ASN A 15 4.94 3.91 -3.16
C ASN A 15 4.72 4.38 -1.72
N MET A 16 4.78 5.68 -1.47
CA MET A 16 4.50 6.27 -0.15
C MET A 16 3.04 6.08 0.26
N ILE A 17 2.09 6.31 -0.65
CA ILE A 17 0.67 6.04 -0.40
C ILE A 17 0.48 4.55 -0.12
N LEU A 18 1.10 3.65 -0.91
CA LEU A 18 1.01 2.20 -0.73
C LEU A 18 1.61 1.74 0.60
N ALA A 19 2.79 2.23 0.96
CA ALA A 19 3.43 1.85 2.22
C ALA A 19 2.66 2.37 3.44
N LEU A 20 2.16 3.61 3.41
CA LEU A 20 1.34 4.16 4.49
C LEU A 20 -0.02 3.48 4.58
N SER A 21 -0.63 3.10 3.46
CA SER A 21 -1.89 2.35 3.45
C SER A 21 -1.74 0.97 4.11
N LEU A 22 -0.66 0.25 3.81
CA LEU A 22 -0.36 -1.02 4.48
C LEU A 22 0.03 -0.80 5.95
N ASN A 23 0.73 0.30 6.28
CA ASN A 23 1.09 0.62 7.65
C ASN A 23 -0.14 0.86 8.56
N ILE A 24 -1.27 1.32 8.02
CA ILE A 24 -2.53 1.40 8.79
C ILE A 24 -3.02 0.00 9.15
N ILE A 25 -2.95 -0.95 8.23
CA ILE A 25 -3.39 -2.34 8.44
C ILE A 25 -2.42 -3.08 9.36
N THR A 26 -1.14 -3.10 8.96
CA THR A 26 -0.11 -3.94 9.60
C THR A 26 0.54 -3.23 10.78
N GLY A 27 0.82 -1.93 10.63
CA GLY A 27 1.58 -1.19 11.63
C GLY A 27 0.73 -0.65 12.79
N PHE A 28 -0.50 -0.18 12.52
CA PHE A 28 -1.36 0.35 13.58
C PHE A 28 -2.24 -0.72 14.21
N CYS A 29 -2.81 -1.62 13.39
CA CYS A 29 -3.79 -2.62 13.85
C CYS A 29 -3.22 -4.05 13.95
N GLY A 30 -1.93 -4.25 13.70
CA GLY A 30 -1.24 -5.54 13.86
C GLY A 30 -1.61 -6.63 12.85
N GLN A 31 -2.37 -6.30 11.78
CA GLN A 31 -2.84 -7.27 10.80
C GLN A 31 -1.84 -7.43 9.64
N VAL A 32 -1.06 -8.50 9.63
CA VAL A 32 -0.11 -8.75 8.53
C VAL A 32 -0.86 -9.12 7.25
N SER A 33 -0.62 -8.37 6.16
CA SER A 33 -1.20 -8.63 4.84
C SER A 33 -0.11 -8.80 3.79
N LEU A 34 -0.16 -9.91 3.05
CA LEU A 34 0.72 -10.24 1.92
C LEU A 34 0.04 -10.11 0.55
N GLY A 35 -1.20 -9.64 0.53
CA GLY A 35 -1.99 -9.45 -0.70
C GLY A 35 -2.28 -7.99 -1.03
N HIS A 36 -1.52 -7.04 -0.49
CA HIS A 36 -1.83 -5.61 -0.61
C HIS A 36 -1.78 -5.10 -2.05
N ALA A 37 -0.91 -5.69 -2.89
CA ALA A 37 -0.82 -5.38 -4.32
C ALA A 37 -2.12 -5.70 -5.09
N ALA A 38 -2.94 -6.66 -4.63
CA ALA A 38 -4.24 -6.93 -5.25
C ALA A 38 -5.20 -5.74 -5.12
N PHE A 39 -5.24 -5.08 -3.96
CA PHE A 39 -6.09 -3.90 -3.74
C PHE A 39 -5.57 -2.68 -4.51
N TYR A 40 -4.26 -2.56 -4.63
CA TYR A 40 -3.61 -1.62 -5.53
C TYR A 40 -4.05 -1.86 -6.98
N GLY A 41 -4.00 -3.12 -7.43
CA GLY A 41 -4.48 -3.55 -8.75
C GLY A 41 -5.97 -3.32 -8.96
N LEU A 42 -6.82 -3.65 -7.99
CA LEU A 42 -8.27 -3.40 -8.05
C LEU A 42 -8.58 -1.92 -8.33
N GLY A 43 -7.92 -1.02 -7.59
CA GLY A 43 -8.06 0.42 -7.81
C GLY A 43 -7.56 0.84 -9.20
N ALA A 44 -6.42 0.32 -9.63
CA ALA A 44 -5.82 0.59 -10.93
C ALA A 44 -6.73 0.14 -12.08
N TYR A 45 -7.19 -1.12 -12.07
CA TYR A 45 -8.07 -1.65 -13.11
C TYR A 45 -9.43 -0.94 -13.16
N THR A 46 -10.02 -0.62 -12.01
CA THR A 46 -11.27 0.14 -11.92
C THR A 46 -11.10 1.53 -12.54
N ALA A 47 -10.07 2.26 -12.13
CA ALA A 47 -9.82 3.60 -12.65
C ALA A 47 -9.46 3.58 -14.15
N ALA A 48 -8.68 2.58 -14.61
CA ALA A 48 -8.34 2.44 -16.03
C ALA A 48 -9.55 2.13 -16.91
N TYR A 49 -10.43 1.25 -16.46
CA TYR A 49 -11.64 0.93 -17.17
C TYR A 49 -12.55 2.16 -17.32
N LEU A 50 -12.76 2.91 -16.24
CA LEU A 50 -13.54 4.15 -16.26
C LEU A 50 -12.87 5.22 -17.12
N ALA A 51 -11.54 5.37 -17.06
CA ALA A 51 -10.81 6.33 -17.89
C ALA A 51 -10.98 6.03 -19.39
N LYS A 52 -11.01 4.75 -19.80
CA LYS A 52 -11.29 4.35 -21.17
C LYS A 52 -12.73 4.65 -21.62
N LEU A 53 -13.66 4.71 -20.68
CA LEU A 53 -15.04 5.15 -20.94
C LEU A 53 -15.18 6.70 -21.00
N GLY A 54 -14.07 7.43 -20.86
CA GLY A 54 -14.06 8.89 -20.92
C GLY A 54 -14.39 9.56 -19.59
N VAL A 55 -14.42 8.82 -18.48
CA VAL A 55 -14.66 9.40 -17.16
C VAL A 55 -13.43 10.22 -16.72
N PRO A 56 -13.58 11.47 -16.28
CA PRO A 56 -12.46 12.33 -15.91
C PRO A 56 -11.77 11.87 -14.62
N LEU A 57 -10.46 12.17 -14.49
CA LEU A 57 -9.59 11.81 -13.37
C LEU A 57 -10.23 12.06 -11.98
N PRO A 58 -10.89 13.18 -11.68
CA PRO A 58 -11.45 13.41 -10.34
C PRO A 58 -12.53 12.40 -9.92
N LEU A 59 -13.15 11.71 -10.87
CA LEU A 59 -14.15 10.68 -10.60
C LEU A 59 -13.57 9.26 -10.61
N THR A 60 -12.53 9.01 -11.41
CA THR A 60 -11.90 7.69 -11.48
C THR A 60 -11.11 7.35 -10.22
N LEU A 61 -10.47 8.34 -9.56
CA LEU A 61 -9.74 8.14 -8.32
C LEU A 61 -10.65 7.68 -7.16
N PRO A 62 -11.74 8.39 -6.82
CA PRO A 62 -12.68 7.93 -5.80
C PRO A 62 -13.31 6.57 -6.15
N ALA A 63 -13.62 6.31 -7.41
CA ALA A 63 -14.18 5.03 -7.83
C ALA A 63 -13.21 3.87 -7.58
N GLY A 64 -11.94 4.03 -7.94
CA GLY A 64 -10.89 3.03 -7.65
C GLY A 64 -10.69 2.83 -6.14
N MET A 65 -10.70 3.91 -5.37
CA MET A 65 -10.61 3.91 -3.91
C MET A 65 -11.79 3.16 -3.27
N LEU A 66 -13.02 3.47 -3.69
CA LEU A 66 -14.22 2.84 -3.15
C LEU A 66 -14.30 1.35 -3.52
N MET A 67 -13.95 0.98 -4.75
CA MET A 67 -13.96 -0.41 -5.21
C MET A 67 -12.95 -1.26 -4.42
N ALA A 68 -11.71 -0.78 -4.27
CA ALA A 68 -10.70 -1.47 -3.49
C ALA A 68 -11.08 -1.56 -2.00
N GLY A 69 -11.63 -0.49 -1.43
CA GLY A 69 -12.12 -0.46 -0.06
C GLY A 69 -13.30 -1.42 0.18
N ALA A 70 -14.29 -1.45 -0.72
CA ALA A 70 -15.43 -2.35 -0.63
C ALA A 70 -15.01 -3.82 -0.67
N ILE A 71 -14.17 -4.20 -1.64
CA ILE A 71 -13.63 -5.56 -1.72
C ILE A 71 -12.73 -5.84 -0.51
N GLY A 72 -11.95 -4.85 -0.05
CA GLY A 72 -11.17 -4.95 1.17
C GLY A 72 -12.03 -5.26 2.39
N ILE A 73 -13.17 -4.62 2.57
CA ILE A 73 -14.12 -4.92 3.65
C ILE A 73 -14.63 -6.35 3.54
N VAL A 74 -15.02 -6.81 2.34
CA VAL A 74 -15.48 -8.20 2.13
C VAL A 74 -14.38 -9.20 2.50
N VAL A 75 -13.16 -8.95 2.08
CA VAL A 75 -11.98 -9.75 2.43
C VAL A 75 -11.69 -9.67 3.93
N GLY A 76 -11.79 -8.48 4.51
CA GLY A 76 -11.64 -8.26 5.95
C GLY A 76 -12.64 -9.07 6.78
N LEU A 77 -13.90 -9.20 6.34
CA LEU A 77 -14.90 -10.03 7.00
C LEU A 77 -14.52 -11.52 7.04
N THR A 78 -13.92 -12.03 5.97
CA THR A 78 -13.40 -13.42 5.98
C THR A 78 -12.19 -13.55 6.91
N SER A 79 -11.37 -12.52 7.00
CA SER A 79 -10.17 -12.50 7.85
C SER A 79 -10.50 -12.53 9.35
N LEU A 80 -11.65 -12.01 9.77
CA LEU A 80 -12.10 -12.05 11.18
C LEU A 80 -12.34 -13.47 11.71
N ARG A 81 -12.57 -14.44 10.83
CA ARG A 81 -12.75 -15.86 11.17
C ARG A 81 -11.44 -16.64 11.24
N VAL A 82 -10.33 -16.01 10.83
CA VAL A 82 -9.03 -16.65 10.70
C VAL A 82 -8.10 -16.11 11.81
N ARG A 83 -7.33 -16.99 12.45
CA ARG A 83 -6.33 -16.58 13.45
C ARG A 83 -5.27 -15.68 12.81
N HIS A 84 -4.64 -14.80 13.59
CA HIS A 84 -3.66 -13.81 13.13
C HIS A 84 -2.65 -14.32 12.10
N ASP A 85 -2.04 -15.49 12.37
CA ASP A 85 -0.98 -16.05 11.53
C ASP A 85 -1.47 -16.48 10.14
N PHE A 86 -2.74 -16.87 10.03
CA PHE A 86 -3.34 -17.29 8.75
C PHE A 86 -3.84 -16.14 7.88
N LEU A 87 -3.96 -14.92 8.43
CA LEU A 87 -4.41 -13.77 7.66
C LEU A 87 -3.44 -13.44 6.52
N ALA A 88 -2.14 -13.52 6.76
CA ALA A 88 -1.11 -13.29 5.76
C ALA A 88 -1.26 -14.27 4.57
N VAL A 89 -1.49 -15.56 4.87
CA VAL A 89 -1.70 -16.60 3.85
C VAL A 89 -3.01 -16.37 3.09
N THR A 90 -4.09 -16.00 3.80
CA THR A 90 -5.39 -15.72 3.19
C THR A 90 -5.29 -14.52 2.23
N THR A 91 -4.65 -13.43 2.64
CA THR A 91 -4.49 -12.25 1.78
C THR A 91 -3.56 -12.52 0.59
N MET A 92 -2.54 -13.36 0.75
CA MET A 92 -1.71 -13.85 -0.35
C MET A 92 -2.55 -14.64 -1.36
N GLY A 93 -3.42 -15.55 -0.89
CA GLY A 93 -4.35 -16.31 -1.73
C GLY A 93 -5.28 -15.40 -2.55
N ILE A 94 -5.77 -14.32 -1.94
CA ILE A 94 -6.59 -13.31 -2.63
C ILE A 94 -5.79 -12.61 -3.73
N GLY A 95 -4.50 -12.35 -3.50
CA GLY A 95 -3.60 -11.83 -4.53
C GLY A 95 -3.57 -12.71 -5.78
N PHE A 96 -3.42 -14.02 -5.59
CA PHE A 96 -3.44 -14.98 -6.70
C PHE A 96 -4.81 -15.09 -7.39
N VAL A 97 -5.90 -15.06 -6.61
CA VAL A 97 -7.26 -15.04 -7.17
C VAL A 97 -7.49 -13.78 -8.02
N PHE A 98 -7.06 -12.62 -7.55
CA PHE A 98 -7.13 -11.37 -8.31
C PHE A 98 -6.35 -11.48 -9.63
N LEU A 99 -5.10 -11.92 -9.60
CA LEU A 99 -4.28 -12.08 -10.80
C LEU A 99 -4.90 -13.09 -11.79
N GLY A 100 -5.34 -14.23 -11.29
CA GLY A 100 -6.00 -15.25 -12.11
C GLY A 100 -7.29 -14.73 -12.75
N PHE A 101 -8.08 -13.95 -12.01
CA PHE A 101 -9.28 -13.31 -12.52
C PHE A 101 -8.95 -12.32 -13.64
N VAL A 102 -8.04 -11.39 -13.40
CA VAL A 102 -7.68 -10.35 -14.39
C VAL A 102 -7.10 -10.95 -15.66
N ARG A 103 -6.21 -11.92 -15.56
CA ARG A 103 -5.59 -12.59 -16.72
C ARG A 103 -6.63 -13.32 -17.58
N LYS A 104 -7.70 -13.84 -16.97
CA LYS A 104 -8.75 -14.57 -17.70
C LYS A 104 -9.77 -13.64 -18.36
N GLN A 105 -9.96 -12.41 -17.88
CA GLN A 105 -10.98 -11.50 -18.38
C GLN A 105 -10.51 -10.70 -19.60
N LYS A 106 -11.04 -11.05 -20.79
CA LYS A 106 -10.69 -10.37 -22.07
C LYS A 106 -11.04 -8.87 -22.05
N TRP A 107 -12.12 -8.47 -21.38
CA TRP A 107 -12.52 -7.07 -21.28
C TRP A 107 -11.58 -6.21 -20.39
N LEU A 108 -10.77 -6.83 -19.55
CA LEU A 108 -9.69 -6.21 -18.80
C LEU A 108 -8.33 -6.32 -19.53
N GLY A 109 -8.31 -6.76 -20.78
CA GLY A 109 -7.11 -6.92 -21.57
C GLY A 109 -6.37 -8.26 -21.39
N GLY A 110 -6.85 -9.12 -20.47
CA GLY A 110 -6.25 -10.43 -20.20
C GLY A 110 -4.78 -10.32 -19.76
N GLU A 111 -3.92 -11.18 -20.29
CA GLU A 111 -2.46 -11.17 -19.97
C GLU A 111 -1.74 -9.93 -20.50
N LEU A 112 -2.23 -9.32 -21.58
CA LEU A 112 -1.64 -8.12 -22.17
C LEU A 112 -2.00 -6.83 -21.39
N GLY A 113 -2.97 -6.94 -20.47
CA GLY A 113 -3.43 -5.82 -19.67
C GLY A 113 -4.17 -4.73 -20.46
N ILE A 114 -4.31 -3.56 -19.84
CA ILE A 114 -5.00 -2.42 -20.45
C ILE A 114 -3.96 -1.41 -20.92
N SER A 115 -3.95 -1.12 -22.22
CA SER A 115 -3.14 -0.09 -22.84
C SER A 115 -4.01 1.04 -23.40
N GLY A 116 -3.38 2.16 -23.78
CA GLY A 116 -4.09 3.30 -24.38
C GLY A 116 -4.95 4.07 -23.38
N ILE A 117 -4.55 4.10 -22.12
CA ILE A 117 -5.21 4.90 -21.08
C ILE A 117 -4.98 6.38 -21.39
N PRO A 118 -6.06 7.21 -21.43
CA PRO A 118 -5.90 8.64 -21.67
C PRO A 118 -5.03 9.27 -20.59
N GLY A 119 -4.18 10.20 -20.98
CA GLY A 119 -3.34 10.93 -20.04
C GLY A 119 -4.17 11.80 -19.09
N PRO A 120 -3.58 12.27 -17.98
CA PRO A 120 -4.28 13.11 -17.01
C PRO A 120 -4.61 14.52 -17.52
N GLY A 121 -4.26 14.84 -18.78
CA GLY A 121 -4.39 16.21 -19.33
C GLY A 121 -3.37 17.21 -18.76
N LEU A 122 -2.37 16.71 -18.03
CA LEU A 122 -1.33 17.50 -17.38
C LEU A 122 0.04 17.05 -17.89
N ASP A 123 0.99 17.99 -17.92
CA ASP A 123 2.39 17.69 -18.14
C ASP A 123 2.95 16.82 -16.99
N PRO A 124 4.07 16.08 -17.22
CA PRO A 124 4.65 15.20 -16.22
C PRO A 124 4.95 15.87 -14.86
N MET A 125 5.43 17.11 -14.87
CA MET A 125 5.78 17.83 -13.64
C MET A 125 4.56 18.27 -12.81
N PRO A 126 3.53 18.93 -13.37
CA PRO A 126 2.28 19.19 -12.67
C PRO A 126 1.61 17.92 -12.14
N TYR A 127 1.66 16.80 -12.90
CA TYR A 127 1.10 15.56 -12.43
C TYR A 127 1.87 14.95 -11.25
N ALA A 128 3.19 15.04 -11.24
CA ALA A 128 4.02 14.65 -10.09
C ALA A 128 3.68 15.46 -8.83
N LEU A 129 3.36 16.76 -8.98
CA LEU A 129 2.89 17.59 -7.87
C LEU A 129 1.52 17.12 -7.34
N VAL A 130 0.61 16.71 -8.21
CA VAL A 130 -0.68 16.13 -7.79
C VAL A 130 -0.46 14.86 -6.97
N ILE A 131 0.40 13.93 -7.43
CA ILE A 131 0.73 12.71 -6.68
C ILE A 131 1.36 13.06 -5.32
N THR A 132 2.28 14.01 -5.29
CA THR A 132 2.93 14.46 -4.05
C THR A 132 1.92 15.09 -3.08
N ALA A 133 0.95 15.85 -3.58
CA ALA A 133 -0.14 16.40 -2.76
C ALA A 133 -1.00 15.29 -2.13
N PHE A 134 -1.36 14.25 -2.91
CA PHE A 134 -2.06 13.08 -2.35
C PHE A 134 -1.20 12.31 -1.34
N ALA A 135 0.09 12.13 -1.60
CA ALA A 135 1.00 11.50 -0.64
C ALA A 135 1.08 12.30 0.67
N ALA A 136 1.21 13.62 0.59
CA ALA A 136 1.19 14.51 1.74
C ALA A 136 -0.15 14.44 2.51
N ALA A 137 -1.28 14.39 1.80
CA ALA A 137 -2.59 14.20 2.41
C ALA A 137 -2.70 12.85 3.15
N VAL A 138 -2.16 11.77 2.58
CA VAL A 138 -2.14 10.44 3.23
C VAL A 138 -1.21 10.44 4.44
N ILE A 139 -0.05 11.12 4.40
CA ILE A 139 0.81 11.33 5.57
C ILE A 139 0.04 12.04 6.69
N ALA A 140 -0.59 13.17 6.36
CA ALA A 140 -1.38 13.94 7.33
C ALA A 140 -2.53 13.12 7.91
N PHE A 141 -3.23 12.36 7.07
CA PHE A 141 -4.31 11.46 7.48
C PHE A 141 -3.80 10.34 8.40
N SER A 142 -2.66 9.71 8.09
CA SER A 142 -2.05 8.67 8.93
C SER A 142 -1.61 9.23 10.29
N LEU A 143 -1.06 10.45 10.32
CA LEU A 143 -0.70 11.14 11.56
C LEU A 143 -1.94 11.51 12.39
N TRP A 144 -3.02 11.93 11.72
CA TRP A 144 -4.30 12.22 12.37
C TRP A 144 -4.92 10.95 12.98
N ILE A 145 -4.97 9.85 12.23
CA ILE A 145 -5.43 8.54 12.78
C ILE A 145 -4.63 8.20 14.02
N LYS A 146 -3.29 8.25 13.95
CA LYS A 146 -2.41 7.84 15.05
C LYS A 146 -2.63 8.65 16.34
N LYS A 147 -3.04 9.91 16.22
CA LYS A 147 -3.33 10.80 17.36
C LYS A 147 -4.81 10.76 17.79
N SER A 148 -5.68 10.12 17.03
CA SER A 148 -7.10 10.03 17.30
C SER A 148 -7.43 8.87 18.25
N TRP A 149 -8.64 8.88 18.79
CA TRP A 149 -9.19 7.74 19.53
C TRP A 149 -9.08 6.42 18.77
N MET A 150 -9.29 6.46 17.45
CA MET A 150 -9.15 5.28 16.58
C MET A 150 -7.73 4.70 16.62
N GLY A 151 -6.69 5.56 16.62
CA GLY A 151 -5.31 5.12 16.71
C GLY A 151 -4.98 4.43 18.03
N PHE A 152 -5.41 4.99 19.15
CA PHE A 152 -5.24 4.34 20.46
C PHE A 152 -5.94 2.99 20.52
N THR A 153 -7.11 2.86 19.91
CA THR A 153 -7.83 1.59 19.87
C THR A 153 -7.14 0.58 18.94
N PHE A 154 -6.58 1.03 17.83
CA PHE A 154 -5.77 0.18 16.95
C PHE A 154 -4.53 -0.35 17.68
N ASP A 155 -3.81 0.51 18.41
CA ASP A 155 -2.64 0.10 19.18
C ASP A 155 -3.04 -0.94 20.25
N ALA A 156 -4.16 -0.73 20.97
CA ALA A 156 -4.66 -1.70 21.95
C ALA A 156 -5.01 -3.06 21.32
N VAL A 157 -5.62 -3.06 20.13
CA VAL A 157 -5.95 -4.29 19.39
C VAL A 157 -4.68 -4.97 18.87
N ALA A 158 -3.67 -4.20 18.48
CA ALA A 158 -2.40 -4.74 17.99
C ALA A 158 -1.55 -5.36 19.11
N ASP A 159 -1.64 -4.78 20.32
CA ASP A 159 -0.91 -5.27 21.50
C ASP A 159 -1.51 -6.58 22.05
N ASP A 160 -2.81 -6.62 22.30
CA ASP A 160 -3.51 -7.82 22.78
C ASP A 160 -5.03 -7.73 22.50
N GLU A 161 -5.49 -8.59 21.56
CA GLU A 161 -6.91 -8.63 21.19
C GLU A 161 -7.83 -9.09 22.32
N ASP A 162 -7.38 -10.03 23.12
CA ASP A 162 -8.21 -10.60 24.19
C ASP A 162 -8.31 -9.61 25.35
N ALA A 163 -7.22 -8.93 25.68
CA ALA A 163 -7.24 -7.83 26.65
C ALA A 163 -8.13 -6.67 26.16
N ALA A 164 -8.04 -6.27 24.88
CA ALA A 164 -8.88 -5.22 24.31
C ALA A 164 -10.39 -5.60 24.40
N ARG A 165 -10.75 -6.87 24.16
CA ARG A 165 -12.14 -7.35 24.32
C ARG A 165 -12.64 -7.25 25.75
N THR A 166 -11.81 -7.54 26.75
CA THR A 166 -12.20 -7.49 28.16
C THR A 166 -12.58 -6.08 28.61
N VAL A 167 -11.98 -5.05 28.02
CA VAL A 167 -12.32 -3.64 28.29
C VAL A 167 -13.42 -3.09 27.37
N GLY A 168 -14.12 -3.97 26.62
CA GLY A 168 -15.29 -3.62 25.81
C GLY A 168 -14.99 -3.13 24.39
N VAL A 169 -13.75 -3.25 23.88
CA VAL A 169 -13.41 -2.89 22.51
C VAL A 169 -13.96 -3.93 21.54
N ASN A 170 -14.70 -3.50 20.52
CA ASN A 170 -15.14 -4.37 19.43
C ASN A 170 -13.99 -4.56 18.42
N VAL A 171 -13.09 -5.51 18.72
CA VAL A 171 -11.88 -5.83 17.93
C VAL A 171 -12.22 -6.04 16.45
N SER A 172 -13.32 -6.76 16.15
CA SER A 172 -13.72 -7.06 14.78
C SER A 172 -14.00 -5.79 13.96
N THR A 173 -14.70 -4.83 14.56
CA THR A 173 -15.02 -3.56 13.90
C THR A 173 -13.75 -2.76 13.60
N TYR A 174 -12.83 -2.68 14.54
CA TYR A 174 -11.58 -1.92 14.34
C TYR A 174 -10.65 -2.58 13.34
N LYS A 175 -10.52 -3.91 13.36
CA LYS A 175 -9.80 -4.67 12.34
C LYS A 175 -10.36 -4.42 10.95
N LEU A 176 -11.68 -4.50 10.80
CA LEU A 176 -12.37 -4.27 9.53
C LEU A 176 -12.20 -2.84 9.04
N THR A 177 -12.27 -1.87 9.94
CA THR A 177 -12.08 -0.44 9.64
C THR A 177 -10.65 -0.17 9.16
N ALA A 178 -9.64 -0.69 9.86
CA ALA A 178 -8.24 -0.56 9.46
C ALA A 178 -8.00 -1.17 8.07
N PHE A 179 -8.55 -2.36 7.83
CA PHE A 179 -8.43 -3.05 6.55
C PHE A 179 -9.14 -2.29 5.42
N GLY A 180 -10.37 -1.82 5.65
CA GLY A 180 -11.14 -1.02 4.68
C GLY A 180 -10.44 0.30 4.32
N ILE A 181 -9.95 1.04 5.30
CA ILE A 181 -9.21 2.30 5.07
C ILE A 181 -7.91 2.02 4.30
N GLY A 182 -7.12 1.04 4.74
CA GLY A 182 -5.85 0.71 4.09
C GLY A 182 -6.05 0.26 2.65
N THR A 183 -7.00 -0.65 2.38
CA THR A 183 -7.28 -1.10 1.00
C THR A 183 -7.86 0.01 0.13
N ALA A 184 -8.68 0.92 0.66
CA ALA A 184 -9.16 2.08 -0.06
C ALA A 184 -8.00 3.01 -0.49
N LEU A 185 -7.05 3.29 0.40
CA LEU A 185 -5.86 4.08 0.08
C LEU A 185 -4.95 3.37 -0.94
N ALA A 186 -4.84 2.03 -0.88
CA ALA A 186 -4.15 1.27 -1.92
C ALA A 186 -4.83 1.44 -3.29
N GLY A 187 -6.17 1.43 -3.32
CA GLY A 187 -6.96 1.71 -4.52
C GLY A 187 -6.72 3.13 -5.07
N LEU A 188 -6.58 4.13 -4.20
CA LEU A 188 -6.21 5.49 -4.59
C LEU A 188 -4.83 5.51 -5.28
N ALA A 189 -3.83 4.83 -4.71
CA ALA A 189 -2.51 4.71 -5.32
C ALA A 189 -2.61 4.06 -6.71
N GLY A 190 -3.46 3.03 -6.87
CA GLY A 190 -3.75 2.38 -8.15
C GLY A 190 -4.32 3.34 -9.20
N GLY A 191 -5.30 4.13 -8.79
CA GLY A 191 -5.88 5.17 -9.65
C GLY A 191 -4.85 6.21 -10.11
N LEU A 192 -3.95 6.64 -9.22
CA LEU A 192 -2.85 7.55 -9.57
C LEU A 192 -1.83 6.89 -10.49
N TYR A 193 -1.52 5.61 -10.28
CA TYR A 193 -0.53 4.88 -11.07
C TYR A 193 -0.92 4.79 -12.54
N ILE A 194 -2.19 4.56 -12.87
CA ILE A 194 -2.63 4.37 -14.26
C ILE A 194 -2.35 5.58 -15.16
N TYR A 195 -2.54 6.78 -14.62
CA TYR A 195 -2.30 8.01 -15.38
C TYR A 195 -0.81 8.33 -15.50
N PHE A 196 0.00 7.81 -14.57
CA PHE A 196 1.46 7.86 -14.66
C PHE A 196 1.99 6.87 -15.71
N ALA A 197 1.64 5.59 -15.59
CA ALA A 197 2.17 4.52 -16.42
C ALA A 197 1.51 4.43 -17.81
N ARG A 198 0.24 4.83 -17.93
CA ARG A 198 -0.61 4.76 -19.15
C ARG A 198 -0.78 3.36 -19.74
N ILE A 199 -0.24 2.38 -19.08
CA ILE A 199 -0.40 0.95 -19.35
C ILE A 199 -0.45 0.20 -18.03
N ILE A 200 -1.26 -0.83 -17.97
CA ILE A 200 -1.37 -1.70 -16.80
C ILE A 200 -1.16 -3.13 -17.25
N LEU A 201 -0.21 -3.79 -16.64
CA LEU A 201 0.04 -5.22 -16.79
C LEU A 201 -0.38 -5.95 -15.51
N PRO A 202 -0.96 -7.15 -15.58
CA PRO A 202 -1.30 -7.94 -14.39
C PRO A 202 -0.09 -8.15 -13.47
N ASP A 203 1.09 -8.40 -14.04
CA ASP A 203 2.32 -8.70 -13.31
C ASP A 203 2.82 -7.54 -12.43
N THR A 204 2.36 -6.30 -12.70
CA THR A 204 2.67 -5.14 -11.83
C THR A 204 2.06 -5.29 -10.43
N PHE A 205 1.03 -6.11 -10.27
CA PHE A 205 0.28 -6.28 -9.02
C PHE A 205 0.46 -7.68 -8.42
N ASP A 206 1.61 -8.27 -8.66
CA ASP A 206 1.95 -9.61 -8.21
C ASP A 206 2.29 -9.68 -6.71
N PHE A 207 2.57 -10.88 -6.24
CA PHE A 207 3.00 -11.13 -4.86
C PHE A 207 4.32 -10.42 -4.51
N VAL A 208 5.22 -10.30 -5.49
CA VAL A 208 6.52 -9.62 -5.30
C VAL A 208 6.31 -8.15 -4.96
N GLN A 209 5.33 -7.50 -5.58
CA GLN A 209 4.99 -6.11 -5.26
C GLN A 209 4.41 -5.99 -3.83
N SER A 210 3.61 -6.96 -3.37
CA SER A 210 3.13 -6.99 -1.99
C SER A 210 4.28 -7.10 -0.99
N ILE A 211 5.28 -7.96 -1.27
CA ILE A 211 6.48 -8.08 -0.43
C ILE A 211 7.28 -6.77 -0.44
N ALA A 212 7.44 -6.12 -1.59
CA ALA A 212 8.15 -4.85 -1.67
C ALA A 212 7.50 -3.77 -0.79
N ILE A 213 6.17 -3.67 -0.82
CA ILE A 213 5.42 -2.72 0.02
C ILE A 213 5.59 -3.08 1.51
N LEU A 214 5.46 -4.36 1.87
CA LEU A 214 5.66 -4.82 3.25
C LEU A 214 7.08 -4.53 3.74
N THR A 215 8.08 -4.73 2.89
CA THR A 215 9.48 -4.43 3.21
C THR A 215 9.68 -2.96 3.56
N MET A 216 9.04 -2.04 2.84
CA MET A 216 9.07 -0.61 3.14
C MET A 216 8.48 -0.31 4.53
N VAL A 217 7.39 -0.98 4.90
CA VAL A 217 6.74 -0.80 6.21
C VAL A 217 7.59 -1.38 7.35
N VAL A 218 8.10 -2.61 7.18
CA VAL A 218 8.88 -3.29 8.22
C VAL A 218 10.23 -2.61 8.46
N ILE A 219 10.95 -2.24 7.38
CA ILE A 219 12.22 -1.51 7.50
C ILE A 219 12.00 -0.13 8.13
N GLY A 220 10.91 0.55 7.76
CA GLY A 220 10.56 1.83 8.37
C GLY A 220 10.23 1.73 9.86
N GLY A 221 9.77 0.57 10.28
CA GLY A 221 9.21 0.29 11.60
C GLY A 221 7.69 0.39 11.57
N ALA A 222 7.04 -0.79 11.64
CA ALA A 222 5.59 -0.89 11.64
C ALA A 222 4.98 0.02 12.74
N GLY A 223 3.95 0.77 12.39
CA GLY A 223 3.32 1.74 13.29
C GLY A 223 4.00 3.13 13.34
N SER A 224 5.13 3.33 12.68
CA SER A 224 5.80 4.64 12.59
C SER A 224 5.56 5.28 11.23
N VAL A 225 4.82 6.40 11.19
CA VAL A 225 4.58 7.14 9.93
C VAL A 225 5.89 7.65 9.33
N TRP A 226 6.72 8.33 10.13
CA TRP A 226 7.97 8.92 9.63
C TRP A 226 9.03 7.89 9.26
N GLY A 227 9.09 6.76 10.00
CA GLY A 227 9.97 5.66 9.64
C GLY A 227 9.60 5.04 8.29
N VAL A 228 8.30 4.82 8.04
CA VAL A 228 7.79 4.31 6.75
C VAL A 228 8.03 5.30 5.61
N VAL A 229 7.85 6.60 5.84
CA VAL A 229 8.19 7.64 4.85
C VAL A 229 9.67 7.57 4.47
N ALA A 230 10.56 7.53 5.45
CA ALA A 230 12.01 7.49 5.22
C ALA A 230 12.44 6.21 4.48
N SER A 231 11.94 5.04 4.91
CA SER A 231 12.26 3.75 4.26
C SER A 231 11.72 3.69 2.84
N THR A 232 10.52 4.22 2.58
CA THR A 232 9.95 4.24 1.24
C THR A 232 10.80 5.07 0.28
N ILE A 233 11.23 6.26 0.70
CA ILE A 233 12.13 7.10 -0.12
C ILE A 233 13.44 6.36 -0.38
N ALA A 234 14.06 5.81 0.66
CA ALA A 234 15.35 5.12 0.54
C ALA A 234 15.27 3.90 -0.39
N LEU A 235 14.25 3.03 -0.20
CA LEU A 235 14.08 1.81 -1.00
C LEU A 235 13.63 2.09 -2.43
N THR A 236 12.89 3.17 -2.67
CA THR A 236 12.48 3.56 -4.03
C THR A 236 13.66 4.17 -4.81
N LEU A 237 14.55 4.90 -4.14
CA LEU A 237 15.74 5.48 -4.77
C LEU A 237 16.88 4.48 -4.96
N LEU A 238 16.93 3.40 -4.19
CA LEU A 238 18.02 2.43 -4.22
C LEU A 238 18.30 1.85 -5.62
N PRO A 239 17.30 1.36 -6.39
CA PRO A 239 17.51 0.87 -7.76
C PRO A 239 17.93 1.97 -8.75
N GLU A 240 17.54 3.21 -8.46
CA GLU A 240 17.82 4.36 -9.33
C GLU A 240 19.28 4.82 -9.22
N VAL A 241 19.84 4.73 -8.01
CA VAL A 241 21.24 5.11 -7.73
C VAL A 241 22.23 4.05 -8.23
N SER A 242 21.81 2.78 -8.26
CA SER A 242 22.70 1.67 -8.67
C SER A 242 21.96 0.71 -9.61
N ARG A 243 22.45 0.61 -10.86
CA ARG A 243 21.94 -0.36 -11.83
C ARG A 243 22.09 -1.81 -11.35
N ALA A 244 23.20 -2.12 -10.67
CA ALA A 244 23.38 -3.44 -10.06
C ALA A 244 22.32 -3.73 -8.98
N ALA A 245 21.88 -2.73 -8.22
CA ALA A 245 20.80 -2.89 -7.26
C ALA A 245 19.45 -3.12 -7.93
N ALA A 246 19.24 -2.66 -9.16
CA ALA A 246 18.01 -2.92 -9.91
C ALA A 246 17.87 -4.40 -10.27
N ASP A 247 18.93 -5.03 -10.74
CA ASP A 247 18.94 -6.46 -11.13
C ASP A 247 18.77 -7.38 -9.91
N TYR A 248 19.31 -7.00 -8.75
CA TYR A 248 19.24 -7.77 -7.50
C TYR A 248 18.18 -7.25 -6.53
N ARG A 249 17.21 -6.45 -6.99
CA ARG A 249 16.20 -5.78 -6.14
C ARG A 249 15.52 -6.73 -5.16
N LEU A 250 15.09 -7.91 -5.62
CA LEU A 250 14.41 -8.89 -4.78
C LEU A 250 15.32 -9.48 -3.70
N LEU A 251 16.56 -9.80 -4.08
CA LEU A 251 17.56 -10.30 -3.14
C LEU A 251 17.88 -9.26 -2.08
N ILE A 252 18.07 -8.00 -2.49
CA ILE A 252 18.35 -6.90 -1.57
C ILE A 252 17.17 -6.69 -0.61
N PHE A 253 15.92 -6.65 -1.10
CA PHE A 253 14.74 -6.49 -0.27
C PHE A 253 14.57 -7.64 0.73
N GLY A 254 14.75 -8.89 0.27
CA GLY A 254 14.69 -10.07 1.15
C GLY A 254 15.79 -10.07 2.20
N ALA A 255 17.04 -9.77 1.82
CA ALA A 255 18.15 -9.67 2.75
C ALA A 255 17.96 -8.54 3.77
N MET A 256 17.54 -7.35 3.33
CA MET A 256 17.25 -6.23 4.21
C MET A 256 16.13 -6.57 5.20
N LEU A 257 15.05 -7.22 4.72
CA LEU A 257 13.96 -7.64 5.58
C LEU A 257 14.45 -8.60 6.67
N MET A 258 15.25 -9.62 6.29
CA MET A 258 15.81 -10.59 7.23
C MET A 258 16.73 -9.91 8.26
N LEU A 259 17.61 -9.02 7.81
CA LEU A 259 18.54 -8.29 8.68
C LEU A 259 17.79 -7.37 9.66
N VAL A 260 16.79 -6.62 9.19
CA VAL A 260 16.01 -5.73 10.04
C VAL A 260 15.22 -6.53 11.07
N MET A 261 14.55 -7.61 10.67
CA MET A 261 13.82 -8.46 11.62
C MET A 261 14.72 -9.10 12.67
N ARG A 262 15.99 -9.42 12.31
CA ARG A 262 16.95 -10.04 13.24
C ARG A 262 17.59 -9.05 14.20
N PHE A 263 17.94 -7.84 13.72
CA PHE A 263 18.79 -6.90 14.47
C PHE A 263 18.05 -5.68 15.00
N SER A 264 16.93 -5.28 14.37
CA SER A 264 16.14 -4.12 14.73
C SER A 264 14.65 -4.36 14.49
N PRO A 265 13.97 -5.16 15.33
CA PRO A 265 12.56 -5.50 15.12
C PRO A 265 11.63 -4.26 15.14
N GLY A 266 12.07 -3.15 15.72
CA GLY A 266 11.37 -1.85 15.63
C GLY A 266 11.69 -1.03 14.38
N GLY A 267 12.45 -1.58 13.41
CA GLY A 267 12.86 -0.88 12.18
C GLY A 267 13.70 0.37 12.44
N LEU A 268 13.75 1.26 11.44
CA LEU A 268 14.44 2.55 11.56
C LEU A 268 13.88 3.41 12.71
N ALA A 269 12.58 3.34 12.96
CA ALA A 269 11.94 4.07 14.05
C ALA A 269 12.40 3.59 15.42
N GLY A 270 12.70 2.29 15.59
CA GLY A 270 13.24 1.71 16.83
C GLY A 270 14.62 2.26 17.17
N LEU A 271 15.48 2.44 16.17
CA LEU A 271 16.83 3.00 16.36
C LEU A 271 16.80 4.47 16.85
N VAL A 272 15.80 5.23 16.43
CA VAL A 272 15.63 6.64 16.86
C VAL A 272 15.02 6.72 18.27
N ARG A 273 14.09 5.83 18.61
CA ARG A 273 13.47 5.78 19.96
C ARG A 273 14.43 5.33 21.04
N SER A 274 15.34 4.40 20.74
CA SER A 274 16.37 3.92 21.69
C SER A 274 17.31 5.01 22.18
N LYS A 275 17.38 6.17 21.52
CA LYS A 275 18.24 7.30 21.90
C LYS A 275 17.56 8.35 22.80
N ARG A 276 16.29 8.17 23.19
CA ARG A 276 15.67 9.05 24.19
C ARG A 276 15.80 8.37 25.54
N PRO A 277 16.65 8.89 26.48
CA PRO A 277 16.64 8.45 27.86
C PRO A 277 15.26 8.73 28.48
N ALA A 278 14.85 7.83 29.37
CA ALA A 278 13.61 7.92 30.12
C ALA A 278 13.55 9.19 31.00
#